data_8d4add92fad3c61a3feb60c45ff4a461
#
_entry.id   8d4add92fad3c61a3feb60c45ff4a461
#
_cell.length_a   1.000
_cell.length_b   1.000
_cell.length_c   1.000
_cell.angle_alpha   90.00
_cell.angle_beta   90.00
_cell.angle_gamma   90.00
#
_symmetry.space_group_name_H-M   'P 1'
#
loop_
_entity.id
_entity.type
_entity.pdbx_description
1 polymer ?
#
loop_
_entity_poly.entity_id
_entity_poly.type
_entity_poly.pdbx_seq_one_letter_code
_entity_poly.pdbx_strand_id
1 'polypeptide(L)'
;DTFIVPIQCEYYALEGLSQLMATVRTVKRLYNEYLELEGVLLTMYDGRLNLTQQVVDEVKNFFPKKVYATVIPRNVRLSEAPSFGEPVLYYDRGSKGAESYNNLAEEFLKMQK
;
A
#
# COMPACT_ATOMS: atom_id res chain seq x y z
N ASP A 1 -18.62 -1.97 -2.31
CA ASP A 1 -17.25 -2.33 -2.69
C ASP A 1 -16.24 -1.36 -2.08
N THR A 2 -15.07 -1.88 -1.74
CA THR A 2 -13.98 -1.09 -1.20
C THR A 2 -12.73 -1.27 -2.06
N PHE A 3 -11.74 -0.39 -1.85
CA PHE A 3 -10.47 -0.50 -2.57
C PHE A 3 -9.30 -0.16 -1.63
N ILE A 4 -8.13 -0.72 -1.93
CA ILE A 4 -6.89 -0.45 -1.23
C ILE A 4 -5.98 0.32 -2.17
N VAL A 5 -5.34 1.37 -1.66
CA VAL A 5 -4.38 2.16 -2.44
C VAL A 5 -2.96 1.85 -1.97
N PRO A 6 -2.14 1.18 -2.78
CA PRO A 6 -0.72 1.06 -2.50
C PRO A 6 -0.01 2.36 -2.89
N ILE A 7 0.83 2.86 -2.00
CA ILE A 7 1.62 4.07 -2.25
C ILE A 7 3.09 3.73 -2.08
N GLN A 8 3.87 3.92 -3.14
CA GLN A 8 5.31 3.80 -3.06
C GLN A 8 5.89 5.02 -2.36
N CYS A 9 6.75 4.79 -1.37
CA CYS A 9 7.35 5.88 -0.58
C CYS A 9 8.49 6.53 -1.38
N GLU A 10 8.15 7.17 -2.50
CA GLU A 10 9.07 7.82 -3.42
C GLU A 10 8.65 9.27 -3.70
N TYR A 11 9.52 10.01 -4.40
CA TYR A 11 9.39 11.46 -4.58
C TYR A 11 8.05 11.91 -5.16
N TYR A 12 7.50 11.18 -6.13
CA TYR A 12 6.26 11.57 -6.79
C TYR A 12 5.00 10.96 -6.18
N ALA A 13 5.11 10.31 -5.02
CA ALA A 13 3.98 9.59 -4.43
C ALA A 13 2.79 10.49 -4.15
N LEU A 14 3.02 11.69 -3.62
CA LEU A 14 1.93 12.61 -3.24
C LEU A 14 1.21 13.20 -4.45
N GLU A 15 1.96 13.50 -5.52
CA GLU A 15 1.37 13.97 -6.76
C GLU A 15 0.46 12.90 -7.38
N GLY A 16 0.97 11.68 -7.48
CA GLY A 16 0.18 10.55 -7.98
C GLY A 16 -1.06 10.29 -7.12
N LEU A 17 -0.94 10.43 -5.82
CA LEU A 17 -2.06 10.27 -4.90
C LEU A 17 -3.17 11.29 -5.17
N SER A 18 -2.83 12.55 -5.36
CA SER A 18 -3.81 13.60 -5.65
C SER A 18 -4.59 13.29 -6.93
N GLN A 19 -3.90 12.84 -7.98
CA GLN A 19 -4.53 12.47 -9.25
C GLN A 19 -5.44 11.25 -9.08
N LEU A 20 -4.98 10.24 -8.33
CA LEU A 20 -5.78 9.05 -8.06
C LEU A 20 -7.06 9.40 -7.31
N MET A 21 -6.98 10.25 -6.30
CA MET A 21 -8.15 10.62 -5.51
C MET A 21 -9.16 11.42 -6.33
N ALA A 22 -8.69 12.24 -7.28
CA ALA A 22 -9.59 12.93 -8.21
C ALA A 22 -10.33 11.91 -9.08
N THR A 23 -9.64 10.90 -9.59
CA THR A 23 -10.23 9.83 -10.39
C THR A 23 -11.26 9.04 -9.57
N VAL A 24 -10.94 8.69 -8.33
CA VAL A 24 -11.85 7.96 -7.44
C VAL A 24 -13.13 8.76 -7.20
N ARG A 25 -13.03 10.08 -6.97
CA ARG A 25 -14.21 10.92 -6.78
C ARG A 25 -15.11 10.92 -8.03
N THR A 26 -14.50 10.95 -9.21
CA THR A 26 -15.24 10.90 -10.47
C THR A 26 -15.96 9.55 -10.61
N VAL A 27 -15.27 8.43 -10.33
CA VAL A 27 -15.87 7.10 -10.43
C VAL A 27 -17.03 6.96 -9.45
N LYS A 28 -16.87 7.43 -8.21
CA LYS A 28 -17.96 7.38 -7.22
C LYS A 28 -19.17 8.15 -7.69
N ARG A 29 -18.97 9.35 -8.24
CA ARG A 29 -20.07 10.21 -8.68
C ARG A 29 -20.83 9.63 -9.87
N LEU A 30 -20.12 9.06 -10.84
CA LEU A 30 -20.71 8.67 -12.13
C LEU A 30 -21.14 7.20 -12.18
N TYR A 31 -20.46 6.31 -11.44
CA TYR A 31 -20.64 4.88 -11.62
C TYR A 31 -20.97 4.11 -10.33
N ASN A 32 -20.37 4.46 -9.20
CA ASN A 32 -20.56 3.73 -7.95
C ASN A 32 -20.39 4.63 -6.74
N GLU A 33 -21.48 5.17 -6.24
CA GLU A 33 -21.47 6.08 -5.07
C GLU A 33 -21.10 5.39 -3.77
N TYR A 34 -21.16 4.06 -3.72
CA TYR A 34 -20.85 3.27 -2.52
C TYR A 34 -19.40 2.79 -2.46
N LEU A 35 -18.59 3.17 -3.45
CA LEU A 35 -17.17 2.82 -3.44
C LEU A 35 -16.45 3.56 -2.32
N GLU A 36 -15.77 2.83 -1.42
CA GLU A 36 -15.07 3.42 -0.28
C GLU A 36 -13.64 2.95 -0.19
N LEU A 37 -12.79 3.80 0.38
CA LEU A 37 -11.40 3.45 0.66
C LEU A 37 -11.33 2.50 1.86
N GLU A 38 -10.82 1.29 1.62
CA GLU A 38 -10.55 0.32 2.68
C GLU A 38 -9.31 0.69 3.48
N GLY A 39 -8.25 1.07 2.79
CA GLY A 39 -7.01 1.43 3.43
C GLY A 39 -5.92 1.85 2.45
N VAL A 40 -4.86 2.39 3.00
CA VAL A 40 -3.66 2.81 2.26
C VAL A 40 -2.48 1.96 2.72
N LEU A 41 -1.82 1.30 1.77
CA LEU A 41 -0.67 0.46 2.05
C LEU A 41 0.60 1.16 1.57
N LEU A 42 1.54 1.38 2.49
CA LEU A 42 2.82 1.98 2.16
C LEU A 42 3.77 0.89 1.65
N THR A 43 4.27 1.05 0.43
CA THR A 43 5.20 0.10 -0.19
C THR A 43 6.54 0.78 -0.47
N MET A 44 7.54 0.01 -0.83
CA MET A 44 8.89 0.50 -1.08
C MET A 44 9.44 1.30 0.10
N TYR A 45 9.06 0.90 1.30
CA TYR A 45 9.42 1.60 2.53
C TYR A 45 10.89 1.39 2.88
N ASP A 46 11.60 2.48 3.16
CA ASP A 46 12.96 2.45 3.68
C ASP A 46 13.07 3.51 4.78
N GLY A 47 12.99 3.06 6.04
CA GLY A 47 12.96 3.96 7.20
C GLY A 47 14.22 4.77 7.42
N ARG A 48 15.31 4.45 6.68
CA ARG A 48 16.56 5.22 6.76
C ARG A 48 16.52 6.53 5.96
N LEU A 49 15.51 6.67 5.08
CA LEU A 49 15.39 7.82 4.18
C LEU A 49 14.44 8.87 4.75
N ASN A 50 14.90 10.12 4.79
CA ASN A 50 14.07 11.26 5.20
C ASN A 50 12.86 11.43 4.28
N LEU A 51 13.04 11.17 2.99
CA LEU A 51 11.95 11.26 2.01
C LEU A 51 10.81 10.28 2.35
N THR A 52 11.16 9.06 2.75
CA THR A 52 10.16 8.07 3.17
C THR A 52 9.33 8.60 4.34
N GLN A 53 9.99 9.19 5.34
CA GLN A 53 9.29 9.72 6.50
C GLN A 53 8.37 10.89 6.12
N GLN A 54 8.81 11.76 5.21
CA GLN A 54 7.98 12.86 4.73
C GLN A 54 6.73 12.34 4.02
N VAL A 55 6.88 11.34 3.14
CA VAL A 55 5.75 10.73 2.45
C VAL A 55 4.77 10.11 3.45
N VAL A 56 5.28 9.35 4.42
CA VAL A 56 4.44 8.72 5.45
C VAL A 56 3.64 9.76 6.22
N ASP A 57 4.29 10.83 6.66
CA ASP A 57 3.63 11.87 7.45
C ASP A 57 2.51 12.55 6.65
N GLU A 58 2.77 12.87 5.39
CA GLU A 58 1.77 13.50 4.52
C GLU A 58 0.59 12.56 4.24
N VAL A 59 0.87 11.28 3.97
CA VAL A 59 -0.18 10.29 3.73
C VAL A 59 -1.05 10.13 4.98
N LYS A 60 -0.46 10.11 6.16
CA LYS A 60 -1.22 10.02 7.42
C LYS A 60 -2.07 11.26 7.67
N ASN A 61 -1.60 12.44 7.24
CA ASN A 61 -2.39 13.66 7.34
C ASN A 61 -3.62 13.61 6.42
N PHE A 62 -3.47 13.04 5.22
CA PHE A 62 -4.58 12.86 4.28
C PHE A 62 -5.58 11.80 4.75
N PHE A 63 -5.08 10.72 5.35
CA PHE A 63 -5.90 9.55 5.71
C PHE A 63 -5.61 9.13 7.15
N PRO A 64 -6.02 9.93 8.16
CA PRO A 64 -5.58 9.72 9.55
C PRO A 64 -5.94 8.36 10.16
N LYS A 65 -6.94 7.65 9.62
CA LYS A 65 -7.38 6.37 10.18
C LYS A 65 -7.38 5.23 9.17
N LYS A 66 -6.83 5.46 7.98
CA LYS A 66 -6.91 4.48 6.89
C LYS A 66 -5.56 3.93 6.45
N VAL A 67 -4.46 4.34 7.08
CA VAL A 67 -3.14 3.82 6.73
C VAL A 67 -2.87 2.56 7.53
N TYR A 68 -2.53 1.45 6.85
CA TYR A 68 -2.17 0.21 7.53
C TYR A 68 -0.90 0.39 8.35
N ALA A 69 -0.84 -0.24 9.52
CA ALA A 69 0.36 -0.27 10.34
C ALA A 69 1.48 -1.06 9.64
N THR A 70 1.10 -2.12 8.93
CA THR A 70 2.05 -2.91 8.14
C THR A 70 2.56 -2.10 6.96
N VAL A 71 3.88 -2.10 6.74
CA VAL A 71 4.52 -1.49 5.57
C VAL A 71 5.24 -2.58 4.77
N ILE A 72 5.32 -2.39 3.45
CA ILE A 72 6.05 -3.31 2.58
C ILE A 72 7.41 -2.67 2.26
N PRO A 73 8.51 -3.25 2.74
CA PRO A 73 9.84 -2.67 2.51
C PRO A 73 10.32 -2.90 1.08
N ARG A 74 11.34 -2.14 0.68
CA ARG A 74 12.10 -2.48 -0.52
C ARG A 74 12.70 -3.86 -0.30
N ASN A 75 12.45 -4.79 -1.24
CA ASN A 75 12.90 -6.17 -1.08
C ASN A 75 13.12 -6.79 -2.46
N VAL A 76 14.33 -7.28 -2.69
CA VAL A 76 14.73 -7.87 -3.97
C VAL A 76 13.85 -9.08 -4.31
N ARG A 77 13.48 -9.89 -3.32
CA ARG A 77 12.67 -11.08 -3.54
C ARG A 77 11.29 -10.75 -4.10
N LEU A 78 10.71 -9.61 -3.69
CA LEU A 78 9.45 -9.14 -4.25
C LEU A 78 9.58 -8.78 -5.73
N SER A 79 10.74 -8.25 -6.13
CA SER A 79 11.00 -7.92 -7.53
C SER A 79 11.32 -9.17 -8.36
N GLU A 80 11.96 -10.17 -7.75
CA GLU A 80 12.35 -11.41 -8.45
C GLU A 80 11.18 -12.38 -8.66
N ALA A 81 10.28 -12.50 -7.69
CA ALA A 81 9.22 -13.52 -7.72
C ALA A 81 8.42 -13.52 -9.02
N PRO A 82 7.97 -12.35 -9.56
CA PRO A 82 7.24 -12.36 -10.83
C PRO A 82 8.04 -12.89 -12.01
N SER A 83 9.36 -12.71 -11.99
CA SER A 83 10.23 -13.24 -13.05
C SER A 83 10.23 -14.77 -13.09
N PHE A 84 9.95 -15.42 -11.97
CA PHE A 84 9.84 -16.87 -11.87
C PHE A 84 8.39 -17.34 -11.92
N GLY A 85 7.44 -16.43 -12.09
CA GLY A 85 6.02 -16.76 -12.15
C GLY A 85 5.44 -17.27 -10.84
N GLU A 86 6.06 -16.90 -9.71
CA GLU A 86 5.64 -17.36 -8.39
C GLU A 86 5.27 -16.22 -7.46
N PRO A 87 4.25 -16.39 -6.59
CA PRO A 87 4.04 -15.48 -5.48
C PRO A 87 5.27 -15.52 -4.55
N VAL A 88 5.59 -14.39 -3.92
CA VAL A 88 6.74 -14.32 -3.02
C VAL A 88 6.66 -15.33 -1.88
N LEU A 89 5.46 -15.69 -1.43
CA LEU A 89 5.25 -16.70 -0.39
C LEU A 89 5.79 -18.06 -0.78
N TYR A 90 5.80 -18.40 -2.06
CA TYR A 90 6.35 -19.65 -2.57
C TYR A 90 7.78 -19.50 -3.06
N TYR A 91 8.12 -18.32 -3.61
CA TYR A 91 9.47 -18.08 -4.12
C TYR A 91 10.49 -17.99 -2.97
N ASP A 92 10.17 -17.23 -1.94
CA ASP A 92 11.05 -17.09 -0.76
C ASP A 92 10.20 -16.78 0.47
N ARG A 93 9.72 -17.83 1.13
CA ARG A 93 8.84 -17.72 2.30
C ARG A 93 9.49 -16.97 3.46
N GLY A 94 10.80 -17.09 3.62
CA GLY A 94 11.54 -16.47 4.71
C GLY A 94 11.94 -15.02 4.46
N SER A 95 11.64 -14.47 3.28
CA SER A 95 12.01 -13.10 2.98
C SER A 95 11.18 -12.09 3.77
N LYS A 96 11.74 -10.89 3.95
CA LYS A 96 11.00 -9.81 4.61
C LYS A 96 9.79 -9.38 3.79
N GLY A 97 9.87 -9.49 2.46
CA GLY A 97 8.71 -9.20 1.61
C GLY A 97 7.56 -10.15 1.86
N ALA A 98 7.84 -11.47 1.92
CA ALA A 98 6.82 -12.47 2.21
C ALA A 98 6.23 -12.25 3.61
N GLU A 99 7.06 -12.02 4.62
CA GLU A 99 6.62 -11.74 5.99
C GLU A 99 5.71 -10.51 6.04
N SER A 100 6.08 -9.44 5.36
CA SER A 100 5.31 -8.19 5.36
C SER A 100 3.94 -8.39 4.72
N TYR A 101 3.83 -9.12 3.62
CA TYR A 101 2.54 -9.40 3.01
C TYR A 101 1.67 -10.32 3.88
N ASN A 102 2.27 -11.27 4.59
CA ASN A 102 1.52 -12.07 5.57
C ASN A 102 0.99 -11.19 6.70
N ASN A 103 1.80 -10.26 7.20
CA ASN A 103 1.37 -9.33 8.24
C ASN A 103 0.24 -8.43 7.76
N LEU A 104 0.31 -7.96 6.51
CA LEU A 104 -0.77 -7.19 5.90
C LEU A 104 -2.06 -7.99 5.85
N ALA A 105 -1.99 -9.25 5.42
CA ALA A 105 -3.17 -10.11 5.34
C ALA A 105 -3.81 -10.28 6.72
N GLU A 106 -3.02 -10.50 7.76
CA GLU A 106 -3.53 -10.61 9.13
C GLU A 106 -4.18 -9.33 9.61
N GLU A 107 -3.54 -8.18 9.37
CA GLU A 107 -4.07 -6.87 9.74
C GLU A 107 -5.40 -6.61 9.04
N PHE A 108 -5.46 -6.88 7.72
CA PHE A 108 -6.67 -6.70 6.93
C PHE A 108 -7.82 -7.56 7.49
N LEU A 109 -7.55 -8.84 7.78
CA LEU A 109 -8.57 -9.73 8.31
C LEU A 109 -9.10 -9.29 9.67
N LYS A 110 -8.25 -8.75 10.53
CA LYS A 110 -8.67 -8.21 11.82
C LYS A 110 -9.60 -7.01 11.67
N MET A 111 -9.34 -6.17 10.68
CA MET A 111 -10.15 -4.98 10.43
C MET A 111 -11.53 -5.31 9.86
N GLN A 112 -11.71 -6.52 9.30
CA GLN A 112 -12.99 -6.96 8.76
C GLN A 112 -13.95 -7.53 9.83
N LYS A 113 -13.43 -7.73 11.03
CA LYS A 113 -14.26 -8.28 12.13
C LYS A 113 -14.98 -7.15 12.91
#